data_eb5785aa4a0213a09bd1f3c2d9f5f054
#
_entry.id   eb5785aa4a0213a09bd1f3c2d9f5f054
#
_cell.length_a   1.000
_cell.length_b   1.000
_cell.length_c   1.000
_cell.angle_alpha   90.00
_cell.angle_beta   90.00
_cell.angle_gamma   90.00
#
_symmetry.space_group_name_H-M   'P 1'
#
loop_
_entity.id
_entity.type
_entity.pdbx_description
1 polymer ?
#
loop_
_entity_poly.entity_id
_entity_poly.type
_entity_poly.pdbx_seq_one_letter_code
_entity_poly.pdbx_strand_id
1 'polypeptide(L)'
;MEKNIVNKVNIYVEKLNEDIILPEYSNKGDAGMDIRASKDIIILPGETKLVPTGIKLSIPEGYQIEVRPRSGLSLNTPLRISNTPGTIDSGYKDEIGIIVSNTSPVIILNSKEDPLTKEITYTLPSYSKDKLYTLEEKGNKYGGYLIKKNDRIAQIVLTKYSEINFTLVKEN
;
A
#
# COMPACT_ATOMS: atom_id res chain seq x y z
N MET A 1 -37.51 -4.28 14.52
CA MET A 1 -36.13 -3.89 14.13
C MET A 1 -35.42 -5.14 13.60
N GLU A 2 -35.28 -5.24 12.29
CA GLU A 2 -34.46 -6.31 11.71
C GLU A 2 -33.02 -6.13 12.20
N LYS A 3 -32.47 -7.17 12.84
CA LYS A 3 -31.05 -7.22 13.16
C LYS A 3 -30.29 -7.25 11.85
N ASN A 4 -29.63 -6.17 11.48
CA ASN A 4 -28.66 -6.16 10.39
C ASN A 4 -27.60 -7.22 10.69
N ILE A 5 -27.74 -8.40 10.12
CA ILE A 5 -26.78 -9.50 10.25
C ILE A 5 -25.65 -9.20 9.26
N VAL A 6 -24.49 -8.81 9.78
CA VAL A 6 -23.28 -8.71 8.96
C VAL A 6 -22.84 -10.13 8.59
N ASN A 7 -22.83 -10.45 7.29
CA ASN A 7 -22.36 -11.74 6.83
C ASN A 7 -20.87 -11.90 7.09
N LYS A 8 -20.48 -13.02 7.70
CA LYS A 8 -19.09 -13.41 7.89
C LYS A 8 -18.66 -14.34 6.77
N VAL A 9 -17.52 -14.05 6.15
CA VAL A 9 -16.90 -14.87 5.12
C VAL A 9 -15.56 -15.38 5.66
N ASN A 10 -15.35 -16.69 5.59
CA ASN A 10 -14.08 -17.29 6.03
C ASN A 10 -13.03 -17.12 4.92
N ILE A 11 -11.89 -16.55 5.29
CA ILE A 11 -10.71 -16.41 4.43
C ILE A 11 -9.56 -17.12 5.12
N TYR A 12 -8.94 -18.07 4.41
CA TYR A 12 -7.75 -18.73 4.93
C TYR A 12 -6.53 -17.83 4.70
N VAL A 13 -5.66 -17.78 5.69
CA VAL A 13 -4.45 -16.98 5.68
C VAL A 13 -3.24 -17.87 5.95
N GLU A 14 -2.19 -17.69 5.13
CA GLU A 14 -0.85 -18.24 5.37
C GLU A 14 0.06 -17.11 5.81
N LYS A 15 0.74 -17.29 6.95
CA LYS A 15 1.80 -16.40 7.43
C LYS A 15 3.13 -16.90 6.91
N LEU A 16 3.92 -16.04 6.29
CA LEU A 16 5.25 -16.40 5.80
C LEU A 16 6.30 -16.50 6.91
N ASN A 17 6.01 -15.91 8.08
CA ASN A 17 6.81 -16.01 9.30
C ASN A 17 5.89 -15.97 10.51
N GLU A 18 6.26 -16.65 11.60
CA GLU A 18 5.47 -16.76 12.82
C GLU A 18 5.15 -15.43 13.50
N ASP A 19 6.06 -14.46 13.40
CA ASP A 19 5.96 -13.15 14.03
C ASP A 19 5.10 -12.13 13.23
N ILE A 20 4.50 -12.55 12.11
CA ILE A 20 3.57 -11.71 11.35
C ILE A 20 2.28 -11.48 12.13
N ILE A 21 1.91 -10.21 12.26
CA ILE A 21 0.65 -9.79 12.88
C ILE A 21 -0.43 -9.79 11.79
N LEU A 22 -1.46 -10.60 12.00
CA LEU A 22 -2.58 -10.68 11.05
C LEU A 22 -3.40 -9.37 11.04
N PRO A 23 -4.04 -9.04 9.90
CA PRO A 23 -4.99 -7.94 9.83
C PRO A 23 -6.14 -8.13 10.82
N GLU A 24 -6.56 -7.03 11.46
CA GLU A 24 -7.64 -7.04 12.44
C GLU A 24 -8.50 -5.78 12.31
N TYR A 25 -9.77 -5.88 12.72
CA TYR A 25 -10.64 -4.73 12.86
C TYR A 25 -10.28 -3.97 14.13
N SER A 26 -10.09 -2.66 14.03
CA SER A 26 -9.79 -1.82 15.19
C SER A 26 -11.01 -1.67 16.11
N ASN A 27 -12.23 -1.59 15.53
CA ASN A 27 -13.47 -1.43 16.27
C ASN A 27 -14.58 -2.35 15.71
N LYS A 28 -15.59 -2.61 16.52
CA LYS A 28 -16.80 -3.29 16.08
C LYS A 28 -17.54 -2.43 15.05
N GLY A 29 -17.79 -2.98 13.87
CA GLY A 29 -18.47 -2.29 12.78
C GLY A 29 -17.55 -1.66 11.74
N ASP A 30 -16.23 -1.72 11.95
CA ASP A 30 -15.27 -1.33 10.92
C ASP A 30 -15.42 -2.24 9.69
N ALA A 31 -15.31 -1.65 8.49
CA ALA A 31 -15.32 -2.40 7.23
C ALA A 31 -13.91 -2.80 6.78
N GLY A 32 -12.90 -2.07 7.21
CA GLY A 32 -11.50 -2.28 6.86
C GLY A 32 -10.69 -2.85 8.03
N MET A 33 -9.78 -3.77 7.72
CA MET A 33 -8.76 -4.25 8.64
C MET A 33 -7.43 -3.59 8.32
N ASP A 34 -6.70 -3.15 9.33
CA ASP A 34 -5.35 -2.63 9.14
C ASP A 34 -4.39 -3.74 8.73
N ILE A 35 -3.62 -3.51 7.66
CA ILE A 35 -2.53 -4.38 7.21
C ILE A 35 -1.17 -3.73 7.48
N ARG A 36 -0.19 -4.56 7.83
CA ARG A 36 1.10 -4.10 8.36
C ARG A 36 2.26 -4.50 7.44
N ALA A 37 3.34 -3.71 7.50
CA ALA A 37 4.61 -4.07 6.88
C ALA A 37 5.25 -5.26 7.62
N SER A 38 5.79 -6.23 6.87
CA SER A 38 6.49 -7.40 7.45
C SER A 38 7.97 -7.15 7.72
N LYS A 39 8.54 -6.07 7.18
CA LYS A 39 9.94 -5.66 7.39
C LYS A 39 10.10 -4.14 7.21
N ASP A 40 11.27 -3.65 7.61
CA ASP A 40 11.65 -2.24 7.40
C ASP A 40 11.84 -1.94 5.92
N ILE A 41 11.26 -0.82 5.45
CA ILE A 41 11.40 -0.34 4.08
C ILE A 41 11.65 1.16 4.09
N ILE A 42 12.71 1.60 3.42
CA ILE A 42 12.98 3.02 3.19
C ILE A 42 12.39 3.42 1.83
N ILE A 43 11.62 4.52 1.80
CA ILE A 43 11.07 5.09 0.57
C ILE A 43 11.54 6.54 0.48
N LEU A 44 12.45 6.81 -0.44
CA LEU A 44 12.99 8.15 -0.67
C LEU A 44 11.99 9.01 -1.48
N PRO A 45 12.15 10.35 -1.49
CA PRO A 45 11.33 11.24 -2.31
C PRO A 45 11.25 10.79 -3.77
N GLY A 46 10.05 10.72 -4.32
CA GLY A 46 9.78 10.27 -5.70
C GLY A 46 9.84 8.76 -5.92
N GLU A 47 10.27 7.97 -4.93
CA GLU A 47 10.29 6.50 -5.07
C GLU A 47 8.91 5.88 -4.89
N THR A 48 8.70 4.79 -5.62
CA THR A 48 7.59 3.85 -5.42
C THR A 48 8.16 2.48 -5.09
N LYS A 49 7.70 1.88 -3.99
CA LYS A 49 8.17 0.56 -3.54
C LYS A 49 7.03 -0.36 -3.16
N LEU A 50 7.24 -1.65 -3.38
CA LEU A 50 6.40 -2.70 -2.86
C LEU A 50 6.78 -2.97 -1.40
N VAL A 51 5.84 -2.75 -0.48
CA VAL A 51 5.99 -3.04 0.94
C VAL A 51 5.37 -4.41 1.21
N PRO A 52 6.16 -5.42 1.55
CA PRO A 52 5.66 -6.77 1.81
C PRO A 52 4.88 -6.82 3.13
N THR A 53 3.89 -7.71 3.22
CA THR A 53 3.02 -7.86 4.39
C THR A 53 3.22 -9.18 5.13
N GLY A 54 3.90 -10.13 4.51
CA GLY A 54 4.17 -11.45 5.07
C GLY A 54 2.95 -12.38 5.11
N ILE A 55 1.88 -12.06 4.37
CA ILE A 55 0.68 -12.91 4.32
C ILE A 55 0.28 -13.25 2.89
N LYS A 56 -0.29 -14.45 2.72
CA LYS A 56 -1.06 -14.87 1.55
C LYS A 56 -2.49 -15.17 1.97
N LEU A 57 -3.44 -14.91 1.09
CA LEU A 57 -4.86 -15.11 1.37
C LEU A 57 -5.49 -16.04 0.34
N SER A 58 -6.38 -16.93 0.81
CA SER A 58 -7.27 -17.71 -0.06
C SER A 58 -8.65 -17.07 -0.04
N ILE A 59 -8.91 -16.21 -1.01
CA ILE A 59 -10.15 -15.47 -1.15
C ILE A 59 -11.14 -16.36 -1.91
N PRO A 60 -12.38 -16.60 -1.41
CA PRO A 60 -13.38 -17.38 -2.13
C PRO A 60 -13.85 -16.65 -3.39
N GLU A 61 -14.22 -17.42 -4.40
CA GLU A 61 -14.82 -16.93 -5.64
C GLU A 61 -16.07 -16.06 -5.36
N GLY A 62 -16.29 -15.03 -6.16
CA GLY A 62 -17.33 -14.01 -5.95
C GLY A 62 -16.92 -12.89 -4.98
N TYR A 63 -15.73 -12.97 -4.40
CA TYR A 63 -15.17 -11.94 -3.54
C TYR A 63 -13.78 -11.51 -4.00
N GLN A 64 -13.47 -10.26 -3.74
CA GLN A 64 -12.13 -9.66 -3.88
C GLN A 64 -11.78 -8.92 -2.59
N ILE A 65 -10.51 -8.62 -2.40
CA ILE A 65 -10.06 -7.72 -1.37
C ILE A 65 -9.56 -6.43 -2.03
N GLU A 66 -10.06 -5.30 -1.55
CA GLU A 66 -9.56 -3.99 -1.94
C GLU A 66 -8.54 -3.48 -0.92
N VAL A 67 -7.39 -3.06 -1.43
CA VAL A 67 -6.37 -2.33 -0.66
C VAL A 67 -6.68 -0.84 -0.75
N ARG A 68 -6.95 -0.24 0.40
CA ARG A 68 -7.29 1.18 0.53
C ARG A 68 -6.30 1.92 1.43
N PRO A 69 -6.08 3.23 1.22
CA PRO A 69 -5.24 4.02 2.11
C PRO A 69 -5.87 4.14 3.50
N ARG A 70 -5.04 4.36 4.50
CA ARG A 70 -5.45 4.78 5.83
C ARG A 70 -5.49 6.31 5.88
N SER A 71 -6.58 6.88 6.41
CA SER A 71 -6.75 8.34 6.51
C SER A 71 -5.61 9.02 7.26
N GLY A 72 -5.18 8.43 8.38
CA GLY A 72 -4.07 8.96 9.17
C GLY A 72 -2.74 8.98 8.44
N LEU A 73 -2.42 7.95 7.65
CA LEU A 73 -1.20 7.91 6.83
C LEU A 73 -1.28 8.99 5.74
N SER A 74 -2.40 9.06 5.03
CA SER A 74 -2.61 10.02 3.94
C SER A 74 -2.60 11.48 4.40
N LEU A 75 -3.10 11.75 5.62
CA LEU A 75 -3.14 13.10 6.19
C LEU A 75 -1.77 13.54 6.72
N ASN A 76 -1.04 12.64 7.40
CA ASN A 76 0.16 12.99 8.15
C ASN A 76 1.48 12.76 7.41
N THR A 77 1.44 12.15 6.22
CA THR A 77 2.64 11.84 5.43
C THR A 77 2.42 12.11 3.93
N PRO A 78 3.47 12.31 3.14
CA PRO A 78 3.39 12.33 1.68
C PRO A 78 3.29 10.92 1.06
N LEU A 79 3.19 9.86 1.87
CA LEU A 79 3.05 8.51 1.36
C LEU A 79 1.66 8.25 0.80
N ARG A 80 1.58 7.60 -0.35
CA ARG A 80 0.32 7.25 -1.04
C ARG A 80 0.33 5.80 -1.46
N ILE A 81 -0.84 5.15 -1.41
CA ILE A 81 -1.03 3.84 -2.03
C ILE A 81 -1.25 4.09 -3.53
N SER A 82 -0.28 3.67 -4.35
CA SER A 82 -0.18 4.13 -5.75
C SER A 82 -1.31 3.67 -6.64
N ASN A 83 -1.84 2.47 -6.41
CA ASN A 83 -2.87 1.82 -7.21
C ASN A 83 -4.24 1.75 -6.51
N THR A 84 -4.51 2.67 -5.58
CA THR A 84 -5.76 2.61 -4.79
C THR A 84 -7.02 2.92 -5.61
N PRO A 85 -8.11 2.15 -5.43
CA PRO A 85 -8.18 0.90 -4.68
C PRO A 85 -7.44 -0.25 -5.39
N GLY A 86 -6.47 -0.86 -4.70
CA GLY A 86 -5.77 -2.03 -5.23
C GLY A 86 -6.68 -3.26 -5.17
N THR A 87 -6.71 -4.06 -6.23
CA THR A 87 -7.52 -5.26 -6.31
C THR A 87 -6.68 -6.49 -6.01
N ILE A 88 -7.15 -7.35 -5.11
CA ILE A 88 -6.61 -8.69 -4.85
C ILE A 88 -7.70 -9.68 -5.20
N ASP A 89 -7.51 -10.41 -6.29
CA ASP A 89 -8.47 -11.36 -6.83
C ASP A 89 -8.49 -12.67 -6.04
N SER A 90 -9.58 -13.44 -6.15
CA SER A 90 -9.69 -14.77 -5.54
C SER A 90 -8.63 -15.76 -6.06
N GLY A 91 -8.15 -15.57 -7.29
CA GLY A 91 -7.07 -16.35 -7.90
C GLY A 91 -5.66 -15.98 -7.48
N TYR A 92 -5.44 -14.86 -6.77
CA TYR A 92 -4.13 -14.41 -6.36
C TYR A 92 -3.58 -15.28 -5.21
N LYS A 93 -2.41 -15.89 -5.40
CA LYS A 93 -1.83 -16.87 -4.45
C LYS A 93 -0.48 -16.46 -3.88
N ASP A 94 0.07 -15.35 -4.33
CA ASP A 94 1.36 -14.85 -3.84
C ASP A 94 1.21 -13.97 -2.59
N GLU A 95 2.34 -13.53 -2.03
CA GLU A 95 2.37 -12.60 -0.92
C GLU A 95 1.70 -11.28 -1.30
N ILE A 96 0.82 -10.79 -0.42
CA ILE A 96 0.23 -9.47 -0.57
C ILE A 96 1.30 -8.40 -0.33
N GLY A 97 1.52 -7.57 -1.34
CA GLY A 97 2.39 -6.41 -1.26
C GLY A 97 1.61 -5.12 -1.44
N ILE A 98 1.97 -4.09 -0.69
CA ILE A 98 1.36 -2.77 -0.77
C ILE A 98 2.27 -1.83 -1.55
N ILE A 99 1.77 -1.29 -2.67
CA ILE A 99 2.53 -0.38 -3.53
C ILE A 99 2.42 1.03 -2.93
N VAL A 100 3.54 1.53 -2.39
CA VAL A 100 3.60 2.82 -1.72
C VAL A 100 4.53 3.76 -2.46
N SER A 101 4.02 4.94 -2.81
CA SER A 101 4.80 6.05 -3.38
C SER A 101 5.04 7.13 -2.33
N ASN A 102 6.23 7.70 -2.33
CA ASN A 102 6.55 8.90 -1.58
C ASN A 102 6.45 10.12 -2.52
N THR A 103 5.43 10.94 -2.35
CA THR A 103 5.16 12.11 -3.17
C THR A 103 5.91 13.37 -2.72
N SER A 104 6.88 13.23 -1.81
CA SER A 104 7.79 14.33 -1.47
C SER A 104 8.51 14.81 -2.70
N PRO A 105 8.71 16.13 -2.89
CA PRO A 105 9.51 16.66 -3.97
C PRO A 105 10.95 16.10 -3.96
N VAL A 106 11.45 15.74 -5.13
CA VAL A 106 12.86 15.37 -5.29
C VAL A 106 13.68 16.66 -5.27
N ILE A 107 14.56 16.80 -4.29
CA ILE A 107 15.45 17.96 -4.20
C ILE A 107 16.71 17.67 -5.02
N ILE A 108 17.01 18.51 -6.01
CA ILE A 108 18.26 18.45 -6.76
C ILE A 108 19.20 19.49 -6.15
N LEU A 109 20.30 19.04 -5.56
CA LEU A 109 21.30 19.92 -4.95
C LEU A 109 22.14 20.64 -6.01
N ASN A 110 22.48 19.94 -7.08
CA ASN A 110 23.28 20.45 -8.18
C ASN A 110 23.03 19.63 -9.46
N SER A 111 23.30 20.23 -10.61
CA SER A 111 23.32 19.55 -11.91
C SER A 111 24.58 19.93 -12.66
N LYS A 112 25.18 18.98 -13.36
CA LYS A 112 26.35 19.20 -14.21
C LYS A 112 26.08 18.59 -15.58
N GLU A 113 26.19 19.41 -16.63
CA GLU A 113 26.13 18.97 -18.03
C GLU A 113 27.55 18.55 -18.48
N ASP A 114 27.66 17.39 -19.08
CA ASP A 114 28.87 17.01 -19.80
C ASP A 114 28.95 17.79 -21.12
N PRO A 115 30.02 18.55 -21.38
CA PRO A 115 30.11 19.41 -22.56
C PRO A 115 30.19 18.63 -23.87
N LEU A 116 30.61 17.35 -23.85
CA LEU A 116 30.79 16.52 -25.05
C LEU A 116 29.53 15.67 -25.32
N THR A 117 29.01 14.98 -24.32
CA THR A 117 27.88 14.05 -24.47
C THR A 117 26.53 14.74 -24.33
N LYS A 118 26.49 15.96 -23.76
CA LYS A 118 25.27 16.66 -23.35
C LYS A 118 24.44 15.96 -22.28
N GLU A 119 24.96 14.93 -21.66
CA GLU A 119 24.32 14.26 -20.54
C GLU A 119 24.30 15.15 -19.28
N ILE A 120 23.17 15.18 -18.60
CA ILE A 120 23.02 15.96 -17.37
C ILE A 120 23.06 15.01 -16.17
N THR A 121 24.04 15.21 -15.31
CA THR A 121 24.17 14.48 -14.03
C THR A 121 23.60 15.34 -12.91
N TYR A 122 22.75 14.74 -12.06
CA TYR A 122 22.13 15.40 -10.91
C TYR A 122 22.74 14.92 -9.60
N THR A 123 23.00 15.86 -8.70
CA THR A 123 23.41 15.55 -7.33
C THR A 123 22.16 15.60 -6.44
N LEU A 124 21.83 14.46 -5.84
CA LEU A 124 20.72 14.33 -4.91
C LEU A 124 21.21 14.39 -3.46
N PRO A 125 20.36 14.77 -2.48
CA PRO A 125 20.70 14.72 -1.08
C PRO A 125 21.04 13.29 -0.65
N SER A 126 22.02 13.17 0.24
CA SER A 126 22.27 11.91 0.93
C SER A 126 21.23 11.74 2.04
N TYR A 127 20.44 10.69 1.95
CA TYR A 127 19.47 10.31 2.98
C TYR A 127 20.10 9.27 3.91
N SER A 128 20.65 9.73 5.05
CA SER A 128 21.06 8.84 6.14
C SER A 128 19.84 8.38 6.94
N LYS A 129 19.91 7.22 7.58
CA LYS A 129 18.82 6.69 8.43
C LYS A 129 18.38 7.68 9.51
N ASP A 130 19.30 8.51 10.02
CA ASP A 130 19.04 9.51 11.06
C ASP A 130 18.24 10.73 10.56
N LYS A 131 18.03 10.84 9.24
CA LYS A 131 17.26 11.91 8.60
C LYS A 131 15.96 11.41 7.95
N LEU A 132 15.56 10.17 8.24
CA LEU A 132 14.31 9.60 7.74
C LEU A 132 13.18 9.88 8.74
N TYR A 133 12.04 10.31 8.22
CA TYR A 133 10.80 10.37 8.99
C TYR A 133 10.21 8.99 9.18
N THR A 134 9.42 8.82 10.23
CA THR A 134 8.66 7.60 10.50
C THR A 134 7.16 7.88 10.44
N LEU A 135 6.33 6.84 10.41
CA LEU A 135 4.87 7.00 10.37
C LEU A 135 4.27 7.55 11.69
N GLU A 136 5.06 7.55 12.76
CA GLU A 136 4.68 8.13 14.06
C GLU A 136 4.75 9.67 14.05
N GLU A 137 5.59 10.23 13.19
CA GLU A 137 5.76 11.67 13.07
C GLU A 137 4.60 12.28 12.28
N LYS A 138 3.97 13.29 12.88
CA LYS A 138 2.85 14.00 12.27
C LYS A 138 3.31 15.27 11.53
N GLY A 139 2.42 15.81 10.70
CA GLY A 139 2.62 17.12 10.09
C GLY A 139 3.02 17.07 8.62
N ASN A 140 2.85 15.93 7.94
CA ASN A 140 3.06 15.77 6.49
C ASN A 140 4.43 16.31 6.02
N LYS A 141 5.50 15.92 6.72
CA LYS A 141 6.86 16.36 6.44
C LYS A 141 7.36 15.76 5.13
N TYR A 142 7.96 16.59 4.29
CA TYR A 142 8.57 16.14 3.03
C TYR A 142 10.00 15.63 3.26
N GLY A 143 10.29 14.44 2.76
CA GLY A 143 11.60 13.79 2.87
C GLY A 143 11.54 12.29 2.67
N GLY A 144 12.61 11.59 3.00
CA GLY A 144 12.67 10.13 3.03
C GLY A 144 11.89 9.57 4.23
N TYR A 145 11.26 8.43 4.03
CA TYR A 145 10.48 7.73 5.08
C TYR A 145 11.03 6.33 5.34
N LEU A 146 11.11 5.98 6.61
CA LEU A 146 11.30 4.62 7.08
C LEU A 146 9.95 4.06 7.53
N ILE A 147 9.40 3.14 6.76
CA ILE A 147 8.31 2.27 7.21
C ILE A 147 8.97 1.16 8.03
N LYS A 148 8.63 1.06 9.30
CA LYS A 148 9.15 0.00 10.18
C LYS A 148 8.31 -1.26 10.06
N LYS A 149 8.91 -2.40 10.35
CA LYS A 149 8.16 -3.64 10.58
C LYS A 149 7.02 -3.41 11.58
N ASN A 150 5.85 -3.98 11.29
CA ASN A 150 4.60 -3.84 12.03
C ASN A 150 3.89 -2.46 11.90
N ASP A 151 4.43 -1.51 11.17
CA ASP A 151 3.70 -0.30 10.85
C ASP A 151 2.42 -0.61 10.06
N ARG A 152 1.31 0.04 10.43
CA ARG A 152 0.04 -0.04 9.71
C ARG A 152 0.10 0.85 8.48
N ILE A 153 0.20 0.24 7.30
CA ILE A 153 0.48 0.92 6.02
C ILE A 153 -0.74 1.13 5.14
N ALA A 154 -1.72 0.25 5.24
CA ALA A 154 -2.95 0.29 4.46
C ALA A 154 -4.09 -0.35 5.25
N GLN A 155 -5.28 -0.36 4.69
CA GLN A 155 -6.40 -1.18 5.15
C GLN A 155 -6.90 -2.05 4.00
N ILE A 156 -7.39 -3.24 4.34
CA ILE A 156 -8.00 -4.19 3.41
C ILE A 156 -9.49 -4.30 3.69
N VAL A 157 -10.28 -4.34 2.62
CA VAL A 157 -11.75 -4.43 2.69
C VAL A 157 -12.21 -5.57 1.78
N LEU A 158 -12.98 -6.51 2.34
CA LEU A 158 -13.61 -7.58 1.56
C LEU A 158 -14.83 -7.03 0.82
N THR A 159 -14.89 -7.24 -0.49
CA THR A 159 -16.01 -6.82 -1.34
C THR A 159 -16.47 -7.96 -2.25
N LYS A 160 -17.73 -7.93 -2.64
CA LYS A 160 -18.25 -8.80 -3.71
C LYS A 160 -17.99 -8.15 -5.08
N TYR A 161 -17.83 -8.95 -6.10
CA TYR A 161 -17.74 -8.48 -7.47
C TYR A 161 -18.76 -9.16 -8.37
N SER A 162 -19.02 -8.57 -9.54
CA SER A 162 -19.81 -9.16 -10.61
C SER A 162 -18.94 -9.27 -11.86
N GLU A 163 -19.08 -10.37 -12.59
CA GLU A 163 -18.39 -10.55 -13.85
C GLU A 163 -19.11 -9.78 -14.97
N ILE A 164 -18.31 -9.27 -15.92
CA ILE A 164 -18.84 -8.57 -17.09
C ILE A 164 -18.89 -9.57 -18.26
N ASN A 165 -20.06 -9.67 -18.90
CA ASN A 165 -20.22 -10.39 -20.16
C ASN A 165 -20.50 -9.40 -21.30
N PHE A 166 -19.57 -9.27 -22.24
CA PHE A 166 -19.73 -8.38 -23.39
C PHE A 166 -20.49 -9.06 -24.52
N THR A 167 -21.55 -8.39 -25.00
CA THR A 167 -22.28 -8.79 -26.21
C THR A 167 -22.04 -7.76 -27.30
N LEU A 168 -21.45 -8.19 -28.41
CA LEU A 168 -21.27 -7.31 -29.58
C LEU A 168 -22.63 -6.98 -30.22
N VAL A 169 -22.91 -5.68 -30.28
CA VAL A 169 -24.06 -5.16 -31.07
C VAL A 169 -23.57 -4.96 -32.50
N LYS A 170 -24.21 -5.62 -33.47
CA LYS A 170 -23.95 -5.34 -34.88
C LYS A 170 -24.62 -4.00 -35.21
N GLU A 171 -23.87 -3.05 -35.72
CA GLU A 171 -24.46 -1.87 -36.37
C GLU A 171 -25.26 -2.34 -37.60
N ASN A 172 -26.51 -1.89 -37.69
CA ASN A 172 -27.40 -2.13 -38.86
C ASN A 172 -27.03 -1.14 -39.96
#